data_86cb88d415964eb55748486fe41841ff
#
_entry.id   86cb88d415964eb55748486fe41841ff
#
_cell.length_a   1.000
_cell.length_b   1.000
_cell.length_c   1.000
_cell.angle_alpha   90.00
_cell.angle_beta   90.00
_cell.angle_gamma   90.00
#
_symmetry.space_group_name_H-M   'P 1'
#
loop_
_entity.id
_entity.type
_entity.pdbx_description
1 polymer ?
#
loop_
_entity_poly.entity_id
_entity_poly.type
_entity_poly.pdbx_seq_one_letter_code
_entity_poly.pdbx_strand_id
1 'polypeptide(L)'
;MPPTLISQKVDDINIFLNIHKDIITKPLYGNGGEGIHRSKDGHLEGLDTDKQYFEMPIMAQKYIPEIINGDRRIIFIDGDYVGSVARIPSKGSIKANFHAGGVAKKTELVYRDKEIVETIGKELKELDLFFVGIDIIGNYLTEINVTSPTGIKQINKLNNVKLEQVFWDKLEAKYKIV
;
A
#
# COMPACT_ATOMS: atom_id res chain seq x y z
N MET A 1 1.98 -10.53 -3.87
CA MET A 1 0.76 -9.71 -3.97
C MET A 1 -0.48 -10.61 -3.85
N PRO A 2 -1.66 -10.10 -3.45
CA PRO A 2 -2.91 -10.87 -3.56
C PRO A 2 -3.24 -11.13 -5.04
N PRO A 3 -4.18 -12.07 -5.36
CA PRO A 3 -4.71 -12.20 -6.70
C PRO A 3 -5.20 -10.84 -7.22
N THR A 4 -4.75 -10.46 -8.40
CA THR A 4 -4.95 -9.13 -8.97
C THR A 4 -5.26 -9.24 -10.46
N LEU A 5 -6.23 -8.45 -10.91
CA LEU A 5 -6.59 -8.24 -12.31
C LEU A 5 -6.53 -6.75 -12.61
N ILE A 6 -6.02 -6.39 -13.78
CA ILE A 6 -6.14 -5.02 -14.33
C ILE A 6 -6.92 -5.13 -15.63
N SER A 7 -8.06 -4.44 -15.71
CA SER A 7 -8.91 -4.43 -16.90
C SER A 7 -9.75 -3.15 -16.98
N GLN A 8 -10.16 -2.80 -18.20
CA GLN A 8 -11.18 -1.78 -18.48
C GLN A 8 -12.55 -2.43 -18.76
N LYS A 9 -12.62 -3.77 -18.84
CA LYS A 9 -13.82 -4.47 -19.18
C LYS A 9 -14.57 -4.91 -17.93
N VAL A 10 -15.82 -4.49 -17.82
CA VAL A 10 -16.72 -4.89 -16.71
C VAL A 10 -16.85 -6.40 -16.62
N ASP A 11 -16.94 -7.08 -17.76
CA ASP A 11 -17.08 -8.54 -17.81
C ASP A 11 -15.89 -9.26 -17.17
N ASP A 12 -14.66 -8.80 -17.42
CA ASP A 12 -13.46 -9.38 -16.81
C ASP A 12 -13.50 -9.24 -15.28
N ILE A 13 -13.96 -8.06 -14.80
CA ILE A 13 -14.07 -7.79 -13.36
C ILE A 13 -15.18 -8.63 -12.73
N ASN A 14 -16.30 -8.82 -13.43
CA ASN A 14 -17.37 -9.71 -12.99
C ASN A 14 -16.90 -11.17 -12.90
N ILE A 15 -16.12 -11.64 -13.87
CA ILE A 15 -15.51 -12.97 -13.82
C ILE A 15 -14.59 -13.08 -12.61
N PHE A 16 -13.74 -12.07 -12.38
CA PHE A 16 -12.82 -12.04 -11.25
C PHE A 16 -13.58 -12.03 -9.90
N LEU A 17 -14.66 -11.24 -9.79
CA LEU A 17 -15.55 -11.22 -8.62
C LEU A 17 -16.21 -12.60 -8.40
N ASN A 18 -16.69 -13.23 -9.45
CA ASN A 18 -17.30 -14.56 -9.36
C ASN A 18 -16.31 -15.64 -8.89
N ILE A 19 -15.03 -15.52 -9.22
CA ILE A 19 -13.98 -16.44 -8.77
C ILE A 19 -13.63 -16.17 -7.29
N HIS A 20 -13.39 -14.91 -6.93
CA HIS A 20 -12.84 -14.55 -5.61
C HIS A 20 -13.90 -14.20 -4.56
N LYS A 21 -15.17 -13.98 -4.98
CA LYS A 21 -16.36 -13.69 -4.13
C LYS A 21 -16.33 -12.37 -3.38
N ASP A 22 -15.19 -11.86 -3.04
CA ASP A 22 -14.99 -10.62 -2.27
C ASP A 22 -13.72 -9.93 -2.80
N ILE A 23 -13.88 -8.77 -3.41
CA ILE A 23 -12.82 -8.04 -4.08
C ILE A 23 -12.85 -6.55 -3.73
N ILE A 24 -11.69 -5.92 -3.89
CA ILE A 24 -11.57 -4.46 -3.90
C ILE A 24 -11.31 -4.04 -5.34
N THR A 25 -12.04 -3.04 -5.80
CA THR A 25 -11.74 -2.33 -7.05
C THR A 25 -11.20 -0.94 -6.73
N LYS A 26 -10.22 -0.50 -7.51
CA LYS A 26 -9.62 0.83 -7.38
C LYS A 26 -9.13 1.32 -8.74
N PRO A 27 -9.21 2.63 -9.05
CA PRO A 27 -8.58 3.18 -10.24
C PRO A 27 -7.10 2.84 -10.27
N LEU A 28 -6.56 2.49 -11.45
CA LEU A 28 -5.13 2.24 -11.59
C LEU A 28 -4.32 3.52 -11.35
N TYR A 29 -4.88 4.66 -11.77
CA TYR A 29 -4.32 5.99 -11.56
C TYR A 29 -5.16 6.72 -10.51
N GLY A 30 -4.64 6.83 -9.30
CA GLY A 30 -5.34 7.49 -8.19
C GLY A 30 -4.46 7.57 -6.95
N ASN A 31 -4.90 8.35 -5.99
CA ASN A 31 -4.20 8.49 -4.71
C ASN A 31 -5.19 8.62 -3.55
N GLY A 32 -4.67 8.58 -2.32
CA GLY A 32 -5.45 8.86 -1.10
C GLY A 32 -6.59 7.89 -0.79
N GLY A 33 -6.77 6.83 -1.59
CA GLY A 33 -7.86 5.86 -1.41
C GLY A 33 -9.20 6.30 -1.99
N GLU A 34 -9.20 7.30 -2.88
CA GLU A 34 -10.39 7.68 -3.65
C GLU A 34 -10.75 6.58 -4.66
N GLY A 35 -12.05 6.40 -4.94
CA GLY A 35 -12.54 5.40 -5.87
C GLY A 35 -12.30 3.94 -5.44
N ILE A 36 -11.97 3.68 -4.17
CA ILE A 36 -11.89 2.31 -3.65
C ILE A 36 -13.28 1.82 -3.27
N HIS A 37 -13.71 0.73 -3.93
CA HIS A 37 -14.97 0.06 -3.64
C HIS A 37 -14.73 -1.40 -3.28
N ARG A 38 -15.55 -1.94 -2.38
CA ARG A 38 -15.57 -3.37 -2.06
C ARG A 38 -16.81 -4.00 -2.67
N SER A 39 -16.61 -4.98 -3.51
CA SER A 39 -17.65 -5.73 -4.19
C SER A 39 -17.71 -7.16 -3.65
N LYS A 40 -18.93 -7.61 -3.34
CA LYS A 40 -19.16 -8.88 -2.67
C LYS A 40 -20.41 -9.55 -3.19
N ASP A 41 -20.47 -10.89 -3.09
CA ASP A 41 -21.65 -11.69 -3.37
C ASP A 41 -22.24 -11.47 -4.79
N GLY A 42 -21.37 -11.20 -5.76
CA GLY A 42 -21.74 -11.01 -7.17
C GLY A 42 -22.22 -9.60 -7.54
N HIS A 43 -22.22 -8.65 -6.59
CA HIS A 43 -22.57 -7.26 -6.83
C HIS A 43 -21.31 -6.39 -6.93
N LEU A 44 -21.14 -5.71 -8.07
CA LEU A 44 -20.11 -4.69 -8.24
C LEU A 44 -20.57 -3.36 -7.61
N GLU A 45 -20.02 -3.02 -6.47
CA GLU A 45 -20.30 -1.76 -5.78
C GLU A 45 -19.61 -0.58 -6.48
N GLY A 46 -20.34 0.54 -6.62
CA GLY A 46 -19.81 1.81 -7.11
C GLY A 46 -19.52 1.87 -8.61
N LEU A 47 -19.70 0.78 -9.33
CA LEU A 47 -19.38 0.70 -10.76
C LEU A 47 -20.63 0.88 -11.65
N ASP A 48 -21.83 0.69 -11.12
CA ASP A 48 -23.07 0.80 -11.87
C ASP A 48 -23.49 2.25 -12.18
N THR A 49 -22.93 3.21 -11.44
CA THR A 49 -23.34 4.62 -11.50
C THR A 49 -22.33 5.53 -12.19
N ASP A 50 -21.08 5.11 -12.30
CA ASP A 50 -20.00 5.95 -12.80
C ASP A 50 -19.42 5.39 -14.12
N LYS A 51 -20.01 5.82 -15.25
CA LYS A 51 -19.51 5.47 -16.59
C LYS A 51 -18.04 5.89 -16.79
N GLN A 52 -17.58 6.95 -16.11
CA GLN A 52 -16.21 7.42 -16.17
C GLN A 52 -15.22 6.45 -15.51
N TYR A 53 -15.71 5.62 -14.59
CA TYR A 53 -14.86 4.66 -13.88
C TYR A 53 -14.18 3.67 -14.83
N PHE A 54 -14.84 3.31 -15.95
CA PHE A 54 -14.30 2.38 -16.96
C PHE A 54 -13.60 3.06 -18.14
N GLU A 55 -13.47 4.39 -18.13
CA GLU A 55 -12.65 5.09 -19.13
C GLU A 55 -11.15 4.84 -18.91
N MET A 56 -10.76 4.40 -17.71
CA MET A 56 -9.40 4.07 -17.35
C MET A 56 -9.29 2.64 -16.80
N PRO A 57 -8.10 2.02 -16.88
CA PRO A 57 -7.90 0.70 -16.27
C PRO A 57 -8.19 0.70 -14.78
N ILE A 58 -8.88 -0.34 -14.35
CA ILE A 58 -9.22 -0.62 -12.95
C ILE A 58 -8.38 -1.77 -12.47
N MET A 59 -7.87 -1.67 -11.27
CA MET A 59 -7.27 -2.77 -10.55
C MET A 59 -8.33 -3.43 -9.66
N ALA A 60 -8.64 -4.69 -9.91
CA ALA A 60 -9.41 -5.55 -9.03
C ALA A 60 -8.48 -6.47 -8.25
N GLN A 61 -8.62 -6.50 -6.94
CA GLN A 61 -7.81 -7.35 -6.05
C GLN A 61 -8.71 -8.14 -5.11
N LYS A 62 -8.33 -9.40 -4.85
CA LYS A 62 -9.00 -10.17 -3.80
C LYS A 62 -8.94 -9.41 -2.48
N TYR A 63 -10.09 -9.26 -1.82
CA TYR A 63 -10.17 -8.62 -0.51
C TYR A 63 -9.36 -9.39 0.53
N ILE A 64 -8.65 -8.67 1.37
CA ILE A 64 -7.83 -9.21 2.45
C ILE A 64 -8.51 -8.82 3.78
N PRO A 65 -9.20 -9.75 4.46
CA PRO A 65 -9.96 -9.43 5.68
C PRO A 65 -9.12 -8.86 6.81
N GLU A 66 -7.83 -9.18 6.82
CA GLU A 66 -6.85 -8.70 7.81
C GLU A 66 -6.68 -7.19 7.83
N ILE A 67 -7.21 -6.46 6.83
CA ILE A 67 -7.23 -4.98 6.82
C ILE A 67 -7.93 -4.40 8.06
N ILE A 68 -8.84 -5.14 8.68
CA ILE A 68 -9.49 -4.72 9.93
C ILE A 68 -8.47 -4.50 11.07
N ASN A 69 -7.36 -5.23 11.03
CA ASN A 69 -6.24 -5.09 11.96
C ASN A 69 -5.24 -4.02 11.50
N GLY A 70 -5.50 -3.39 10.36
CA GLY A 70 -4.66 -2.40 9.73
C GLY A 70 -3.73 -2.94 8.66
N ASP A 71 -3.07 -2.01 7.99
CA ASP A 71 -1.93 -2.29 7.14
C ASP A 71 -0.63 -1.86 7.84
N ARG A 72 0.49 -2.35 7.33
CA ARG A 72 1.82 -1.94 7.77
C ARG A 72 2.48 -1.14 6.65
N ARG A 73 2.69 0.17 6.92
CA ARG A 73 3.53 1.04 6.10
C ARG A 73 4.98 0.82 6.50
N ILE A 74 5.81 0.42 5.55
CA ILE A 74 7.24 0.20 5.72
C ILE A 74 7.99 1.20 4.85
N ILE A 75 9.00 1.86 5.40
CA ILE A 75 9.81 2.87 4.70
C ILE A 75 11.19 2.30 4.40
N PHE A 76 11.63 2.53 3.17
CA PHE A 76 12.96 2.26 2.68
C PHE A 76 13.67 3.56 2.30
N ILE A 77 14.96 3.61 2.58
CA ILE A 77 15.87 4.64 2.07
C ILE A 77 17.07 3.92 1.47
N ASP A 78 17.31 4.14 0.18
CA ASP A 78 18.34 3.45 -0.63
C ASP A 78 18.25 1.91 -0.52
N GLY A 79 17.02 1.39 -0.58
CA GLY A 79 16.71 -0.04 -0.49
C GLY A 79 16.84 -0.66 0.90
N ASP A 80 17.31 0.08 1.91
CA ASP A 80 17.39 -0.40 3.27
C ASP A 80 16.12 -0.07 4.06
N TYR A 81 15.61 -1.03 4.82
CA TYR A 81 14.52 -0.83 5.78
C TYR A 81 14.96 0.16 6.86
N VAL A 82 14.18 1.21 7.07
CA VAL A 82 14.48 2.24 8.09
C VAL A 82 13.39 2.43 9.13
N GLY A 83 12.19 1.90 8.90
CA GLY A 83 11.13 1.97 9.90
C GLY A 83 9.76 1.54 9.38
N SER A 84 8.86 1.28 10.31
CA SER A 84 7.50 0.84 10.02
C SER A 84 6.47 1.41 11.00
N VAL A 85 5.23 1.47 10.56
CA VAL A 85 4.07 1.87 11.34
C VAL A 85 2.84 1.09 10.90
N ALA A 86 2.05 0.59 11.84
CA ALA A 86 0.73 0.08 11.54
C ALA A 86 -0.27 1.25 11.42
N ARG A 87 -1.12 1.19 10.38
CA ARG A 87 -2.22 2.15 10.17
C ARG A 87 -3.52 1.39 10.38
N ILE A 88 -4.21 1.71 11.45
CA ILE A 88 -5.46 1.03 11.81
C ILE A 88 -6.62 1.83 11.24
N PRO A 89 -7.49 1.24 10.41
CA PRO A 89 -8.63 1.94 9.85
C PRO A 89 -9.62 2.36 10.93
N SER A 90 -10.38 3.43 10.67
CA SER A 90 -11.52 3.81 11.50
C SER A 90 -12.56 2.69 11.50
N LYS A 91 -13.35 2.60 12.58
CA LYS A 91 -14.39 1.56 12.71
C LYS A 91 -15.33 1.58 11.49
N GLY A 92 -15.45 0.44 10.82
CA GLY A 92 -16.29 0.28 9.63
C GLY A 92 -15.63 0.71 8.31
N SER A 93 -14.40 1.24 8.33
CA SER A 93 -13.66 1.60 7.14
C SER A 93 -12.81 0.44 6.63
N ILE A 94 -12.68 0.33 5.30
CA ILE A 94 -11.71 -0.55 4.62
C ILE A 94 -10.43 0.19 4.22
N LYS A 95 -10.34 1.50 4.55
CA LYS A 95 -9.22 2.38 4.19
C LYS A 95 -8.39 2.65 5.46
N ALA A 96 -7.14 2.23 5.45
CA ALA A 96 -6.22 2.36 6.58
C ALA A 96 -5.25 3.55 6.45
N ASN A 97 -5.14 4.17 5.26
CA ASN A 97 -4.21 5.26 5.04
C ASN A 97 -4.51 6.49 5.93
N PHE A 98 -3.49 7.32 6.18
CA PHE A 98 -3.63 8.49 7.07
C PHE A 98 -4.59 9.55 6.53
N HIS A 99 -4.73 9.71 5.21
CA HIS A 99 -5.67 10.65 4.60
C HIS A 99 -7.13 10.24 4.86
N ALA A 100 -7.39 8.93 4.94
CA ALA A 100 -8.71 8.38 5.28
C ALA A 100 -8.95 8.27 6.80
N GLY A 101 -8.10 8.85 7.64
CA GLY A 101 -8.28 8.86 9.08
C GLY A 101 -7.70 7.64 9.81
N GLY A 102 -6.81 6.89 9.15
CA GLY A 102 -6.11 5.78 9.80
C GLY A 102 -5.28 6.23 11.01
N VAL A 103 -5.33 5.45 12.09
CA VAL A 103 -4.62 5.73 13.33
C VAL A 103 -3.29 4.99 13.35
N ALA A 104 -2.21 5.74 13.60
CA ALA A 104 -0.86 5.18 13.69
C ALA A 104 -0.68 4.39 14.99
N LYS A 105 -0.16 3.17 14.88
CA LYS A 105 0.30 2.35 16.01
C LYS A 105 1.71 1.83 15.76
N LYS A 106 2.48 1.68 16.85
CA LYS A 106 3.79 1.02 16.78
C LYS A 106 3.61 -0.43 16.29
N THR A 107 4.49 -0.87 15.42
CA THR A 107 4.50 -2.25 14.90
C THR A 107 5.94 -2.73 14.74
N GLU A 108 6.08 -4.05 14.80
CA GLU A 108 7.32 -4.74 14.46
C GLU A 108 7.10 -5.60 13.23
N LEU A 109 8.16 -5.86 12.48
CA LEU A 109 8.10 -6.74 11.32
C LEU A 109 7.91 -8.20 11.77
N VAL A 110 6.82 -8.81 11.33
CA VAL A 110 6.64 -10.25 11.45
C VAL A 110 7.53 -11.02 10.45
N TYR A 111 7.62 -12.33 10.58
CA TYR A 111 8.50 -13.14 9.72
C TYR A 111 8.25 -12.87 8.22
N ARG A 112 6.99 -12.88 7.81
CA ARG A 112 6.60 -12.63 6.40
C ARG A 112 6.96 -11.24 5.91
N ASP A 113 6.86 -10.23 6.77
CA ASP A 113 7.28 -8.87 6.43
C ASP A 113 8.78 -8.81 6.14
N LYS A 114 9.60 -9.52 6.93
CA LYS A 114 11.06 -9.56 6.75
C LYS A 114 11.44 -10.18 5.40
N GLU A 115 10.76 -11.25 4.98
CA GLU A 115 10.95 -11.83 3.65
C GLU A 115 10.62 -10.84 2.52
N ILE A 116 9.49 -10.14 2.66
CA ILE A 116 9.08 -9.13 1.68
C ILE A 116 10.08 -7.97 1.65
N VAL A 117 10.49 -7.49 2.82
CA VAL A 117 11.46 -6.39 2.99
C VAL A 117 12.80 -6.75 2.34
N GLU A 118 13.31 -7.94 2.58
CA GLU A 118 14.57 -8.39 1.99
C GLU A 118 14.49 -8.48 0.46
N THR A 119 13.40 -9.04 -0.05
CA THR A 119 13.21 -9.19 -1.51
C THR A 119 13.07 -7.82 -2.17
N ILE A 120 12.15 -6.99 -1.66
CA ILE A 120 11.87 -5.67 -2.24
C ILE A 120 13.06 -4.73 -2.10
N GLY A 121 13.76 -4.75 -0.96
CA GLY A 121 14.92 -3.87 -0.75
C GLY A 121 16.02 -4.07 -1.80
N LYS A 122 16.27 -5.30 -2.25
CA LYS A 122 17.22 -5.62 -3.33
C LYS A 122 16.76 -5.01 -4.65
N GLU A 123 15.50 -5.23 -5.03
CA GLU A 123 14.91 -4.69 -6.25
C GLU A 123 14.94 -3.15 -6.26
N LEU A 124 14.62 -2.52 -5.12
CA LEU A 124 14.66 -1.06 -5.01
C LEU A 124 16.07 -0.48 -5.24
N LYS A 125 17.10 -1.16 -4.76
CA LYS A 125 18.51 -0.78 -5.02
C LYS A 125 18.88 -0.92 -6.49
N GLU A 126 18.50 -2.02 -7.13
CA GLU A 126 18.76 -2.27 -8.53
C GLU A 126 18.07 -1.24 -9.45
N LEU A 127 16.87 -0.81 -9.05
CA LEU A 127 16.08 0.20 -9.77
C LEU A 127 16.46 1.65 -9.42
N ASP A 128 17.44 1.86 -8.54
CA ASP A 128 17.86 3.17 -8.01
C ASP A 128 16.69 3.99 -7.40
N LEU A 129 15.73 3.30 -6.77
CA LEU A 129 14.60 3.91 -6.08
C LEU A 129 14.98 4.25 -4.64
N PHE A 130 15.37 5.51 -4.42
CA PHE A 130 15.99 5.94 -3.18
C PHE A 130 15.04 6.02 -1.99
N PHE A 131 13.81 6.56 -2.17
CA PHE A 131 12.85 6.77 -1.08
C PHE A 131 11.53 6.12 -1.40
N VAL A 132 11.22 5.01 -0.73
CA VAL A 132 10.07 4.16 -1.06
C VAL A 132 9.30 3.78 0.20
N GLY A 133 7.97 3.76 0.09
CA GLY A 133 7.07 3.17 1.07
C GLY A 133 6.35 1.97 0.49
N ILE A 134 6.28 0.88 1.22
CA ILE A 134 5.43 -0.25 0.84
C ILE A 134 4.32 -0.46 1.86
N ASP A 135 3.21 -1.05 1.42
CA ASP A 135 2.08 -1.38 2.26
C ASP A 135 1.84 -2.89 2.26
N ILE A 136 1.70 -3.46 3.45
CA ILE A 136 1.44 -4.89 3.65
C ILE A 136 0.15 -5.06 4.45
N ILE A 137 -0.80 -5.85 3.92
CA ILE A 137 -2.01 -6.28 4.61
C ILE A 137 -1.93 -7.80 4.79
N GLY A 138 -2.09 -8.28 6.02
CA GLY A 138 -1.90 -9.70 6.31
C GLY A 138 -0.52 -10.17 5.86
N ASN A 139 -0.47 -11.10 4.92
CA ASN A 139 0.77 -11.65 4.35
C ASN A 139 1.09 -11.10 2.95
N TYR A 140 0.41 -10.07 2.50
CA TYR A 140 0.47 -9.61 1.11
C TYR A 140 1.00 -8.19 0.99
N LEU A 141 2.02 -8.00 0.14
CA LEU A 141 2.38 -6.71 -0.40
C LEU A 141 1.23 -6.20 -1.28
N THR A 142 0.68 -5.04 -0.96
CA THR A 142 -0.48 -4.48 -1.65
C THR A 142 -0.17 -3.23 -2.44
N GLU A 143 0.90 -2.50 -2.07
CA GLU A 143 1.25 -1.24 -2.69
C GLU A 143 2.75 -0.95 -2.57
N ILE A 144 3.32 -0.28 -3.59
CA ILE A 144 4.67 0.29 -3.58
C ILE A 144 4.55 1.76 -3.98
N ASN A 145 4.97 2.65 -3.09
CA ASN A 145 4.87 4.10 -3.25
C ASN A 145 6.26 4.68 -3.48
N VAL A 146 6.55 5.15 -4.70
CA VAL A 146 7.89 5.58 -5.12
C VAL A 146 8.06 7.09 -5.26
N THR A 147 6.97 7.87 -5.17
CA THR A 147 7.04 9.32 -5.38
C THR A 147 7.23 10.08 -4.08
N SER A 148 6.34 9.93 -3.12
CA SER A 148 6.39 10.66 -1.84
C SER A 148 5.68 9.88 -0.73
N PRO A 149 6.22 8.75 -0.27
CA PRO A 149 5.58 7.96 0.76
C PRO A 149 5.45 8.75 2.05
N THR A 150 4.26 8.71 2.66
CA THR A 150 3.97 9.31 3.95
C THR A 150 4.24 8.33 5.09
N GLY A 151 4.38 8.84 6.33
CA GLY A 151 4.53 8.01 7.53
C GLY A 151 5.74 8.35 8.39
N ILE A 152 6.72 9.12 7.89
CA ILE A 152 7.93 9.47 8.63
C ILE A 152 7.61 10.08 10.00
N LYS A 153 6.71 11.08 10.07
CA LYS A 153 6.35 11.74 11.33
C LYS A 153 5.81 10.76 12.37
N GLN A 154 4.97 9.82 11.93
CA GLN A 154 4.38 8.81 12.80
C GLN A 154 5.43 7.80 13.28
N ILE A 155 6.28 7.33 12.38
CA ILE A 155 7.38 6.40 12.70
C ILE A 155 8.33 7.06 13.70
N ASN A 156 8.76 8.29 13.45
CA ASN A 156 9.65 9.02 14.33
C ASN A 156 9.07 9.12 15.75
N LYS A 157 7.81 9.56 15.85
CA LYS A 157 7.11 9.71 17.13
C LYS A 157 6.98 8.38 17.89
N LEU A 158 6.63 7.29 17.20
CA LEU A 158 6.33 6.01 17.82
C LEU A 158 7.60 5.21 18.17
N ASN A 159 8.67 5.39 17.41
CA ASN A 159 9.92 4.63 17.59
C ASN A 159 11.06 5.46 18.18
N ASN A 160 10.83 6.76 18.43
CA ASN A 160 11.85 7.70 18.93
C ASN A 160 13.11 7.75 18.03
N VAL A 161 12.89 7.87 16.71
CA VAL A 161 13.93 7.97 15.67
C VAL A 161 13.76 9.25 14.87
N LYS A 162 14.75 9.56 14.02
CA LYS A 162 14.73 10.70 13.09
C LYS A 162 15.05 10.20 11.68
N LEU A 163 14.03 9.71 10.98
CA LEU A 163 14.20 9.15 9.63
C LEU A 163 14.64 10.18 8.61
N GLU A 164 14.28 11.46 8.80
CA GLU A 164 14.77 12.56 7.98
C GLU A 164 16.30 12.70 8.06
N GLN A 165 16.90 12.45 9.23
CA GLN A 165 18.36 12.44 9.36
C GLN A 165 18.96 11.26 8.57
N VAL A 166 18.39 10.06 8.73
CA VAL A 166 18.83 8.87 8.00
C VAL A 166 18.72 9.10 6.48
N PHE A 167 17.69 9.82 6.04
CA PHE A 167 17.50 10.15 4.61
C PHE A 167 18.69 11.01 4.12
N TRP A 168 19.00 12.09 4.81
CA TRP A 168 20.07 13.00 4.41
C TRP A 168 21.45 12.33 4.50
N ASP A 169 21.75 11.62 5.58
CA ASP A 169 23.03 10.92 5.76
C ASP A 169 23.28 9.93 4.59
N LYS A 170 22.26 9.17 4.19
CA LYS A 170 22.37 8.23 3.07
C LYS A 170 22.47 8.94 1.72
N LEU A 171 21.73 10.03 1.53
CA LEU A 171 21.77 10.81 0.29
C LEU A 171 23.16 11.44 0.10
N GLU A 172 23.71 12.08 1.12
CA GLU A 172 25.05 12.68 1.10
C GLU A 172 26.12 11.62 0.84
N ALA A 173 26.03 10.47 1.52
CA ALA A 173 26.97 9.37 1.30
C ALA A 173 26.90 8.81 -0.13
N LYS A 174 25.70 8.64 -0.68
CA LYS A 174 25.47 8.10 -2.03
C LYS A 174 26.02 9.01 -3.11
N TYR A 175 25.79 10.32 -3.01
CA TYR A 175 26.15 11.29 -4.04
C TYR A 175 27.40 12.09 -3.72
N LYS A 176 28.11 11.78 -2.63
CA LYS A 176 29.34 12.47 -2.20
C LYS A 176 29.15 14.00 -2.11
N ILE A 177 27.98 14.42 -1.62
CA ILE A 177 27.68 15.81 -1.36
C ILE A 177 28.40 16.18 -0.08
N VAL A 178 29.43 17.01 -0.18
CA VAL A 178 30.24 17.51 0.95
C VAL A 178 29.81 18.92 1.27
#